data_dc29ae6371feda3a99e13b7308780bc8
#
_entry.id   dc29ae6371feda3a99e13b7308780bc8
#
_cell.length_a   1.000
_cell.length_b   1.000
_cell.length_c   1.000
_cell.angle_alpha   90.00
_cell.angle_beta   90.00
_cell.angle_gamma   90.00
#
_symmetry.space_group_name_H-M   'P 1'
#
loop_
_entity.id
_entity.type
_entity.pdbx_description
1 polymer ?
#
loop_
_entity_poly.entity_id
_entity_poly.type
_entity_poly.pdbx_seq_one_letter_code
_entity_poly.pdbx_strand_id
1 'polypeptide(L)'
;MVAVFNKEILSWYLITLKLKETLELGIPSSPNSGIQFTEFPEKQLQKLHQEPSLKITINENGEILQDEGTSTESEWAISIKEKLEQARGDDMTSSWDKLSIFKIPHYLRDSSSDDKAFVPQVVSLGPYHHGKRFLHQMDHHKWRSLTHVLKRTNHHLGLYLDSMKEIEEKARSCYEGTISLNCNEFVEMLVLDGCFVLELFRGATEGFTQLGYSRNDPVFAMRGLMHSIQRDMIMLENQLPLFVLDRLLGIQLGNPQRKGLVANLALRFFDPLMPTDEPLTKSDRNKLESSIRNKTITTTFDPLSDQGGLHCLDVFRRSLLRRGPQPEARVWIKRWSHTHRVADKRRQQLIHCVTELKEAGIKFKKRKTDRFWNITFKDGVLKMPRLLIHDGTKSLFLNLIAYEQCHLDCSNDITSYVIFMDNLINSPADVGYLHYHGIIEHWLGSDAEVADLFNKLCQEVVFDINDSYLSPLSEAVNRYYNHRWNTWSASLRHNYFHNPWAIISFFAAVLLLLLTSAQTYYNVYGYYRPAQ
;
A
#
# COMPACT_ATOMS: atom_id res chain seq x y z
N MET A 1 35.85 6.25 -4.71
CA MET A 1 35.06 5.03 -4.46
C MET A 1 35.91 3.83 -4.07
N VAL A 2 37.00 3.53 -4.77
CA VAL A 2 37.94 2.44 -4.36
C VAL A 2 38.52 2.65 -2.95
N ALA A 3 38.80 3.89 -2.55
CA ALA A 3 39.27 4.22 -1.19
C ALA A 3 38.23 4.04 -0.09
N VAL A 4 36.93 4.19 -0.40
CA VAL A 4 35.83 3.97 0.56
C VAL A 4 35.54 2.48 0.71
N PHE A 5 35.62 1.71 -0.39
CA PHE A 5 35.45 0.25 -0.35
C PHE A 5 36.60 -0.46 0.42
N ASN A 6 37.82 0.03 0.27
CA ASN A 6 38.96 -0.48 1.07
C ASN A 6 38.84 -0.12 2.56
N LYS A 7 38.21 0.99 2.89
CA LYS A 7 38.01 1.42 4.29
C LYS A 7 36.93 0.59 5.01
N GLU A 8 35.92 0.16 4.30
CA GLU A 8 34.91 -0.76 4.85
C GLU A 8 35.45 -2.18 5.01
N ILE A 9 36.19 -2.69 4.04
CA ILE A 9 36.83 -4.01 4.14
C ILE A 9 37.88 -4.02 5.26
N LEU A 10 38.66 -2.96 5.41
CA LEU A 10 39.59 -2.80 6.55
C LEU A 10 38.85 -2.68 7.88
N SER A 11 37.73 -2.01 7.91
CA SER A 11 36.86 -1.91 9.10
C SER A 11 36.31 -3.28 9.50
N TRP A 12 35.84 -4.07 8.53
CA TRP A 12 35.37 -5.44 8.77
C TRP A 12 36.52 -6.37 9.21
N TYR A 13 37.72 -6.22 8.64
CA TYR A 13 38.89 -6.99 9.04
C TYR A 13 39.36 -6.64 10.47
N LEU A 14 39.34 -5.36 10.84
CA LEU A 14 39.64 -4.90 12.20
C LEU A 14 38.59 -5.31 13.23
N ILE A 15 37.31 -5.35 12.85
CA ILE A 15 36.23 -5.85 13.70
C ILE A 15 36.36 -7.36 13.92
N THR A 16 36.74 -8.11 12.88
CA THR A 16 36.97 -9.57 12.98
C THR A 16 38.21 -9.90 13.82
N LEU A 17 39.29 -9.11 13.73
CA LEU A 17 40.45 -9.22 14.57
C LEU A 17 40.15 -8.88 16.05
N LYS A 18 39.39 -7.80 16.29
CA LYS A 18 38.95 -7.44 17.65
C LYS A 18 38.00 -8.47 18.28
N LEU A 19 37.11 -9.09 17.49
CA LEU A 19 36.28 -10.18 17.93
C LEU A 19 37.09 -11.44 18.25
N LYS A 20 38.18 -11.69 17.51
CA LYS A 20 39.10 -12.80 17.77
C LYS A 20 39.91 -12.61 19.05
N GLU A 21 40.41 -11.38 19.32
CA GLU A 21 41.07 -11.04 20.59
C GLU A 21 40.11 -11.07 21.81
N THR A 22 38.82 -10.75 21.62
CA THR A 22 37.81 -10.79 22.71
C THR A 22 37.35 -12.23 23.00
N LEU A 23 37.46 -13.16 22.04
CA LEU A 23 37.14 -14.56 22.19
C LEU A 23 38.30 -15.40 22.79
N GLU A 24 39.53 -14.92 22.72
CA GLU A 24 40.70 -15.60 23.33
C GLU A 24 40.87 -15.32 24.84
N LEU A 25 40.06 -14.40 25.43
CA LEU A 25 40.20 -13.99 26.83
C LEU A 25 39.14 -14.57 27.78
N GLY A 26 38.44 -15.65 27.43
CA GLY A 26 37.48 -16.19 28.39
C GLY A 26 36.74 -17.47 28.03
N ILE A 27 37.39 -18.64 27.98
CA ILE A 27 36.70 -19.93 28.14
C ILE A 27 37.61 -20.93 28.85
N PRO A 28 37.17 -21.51 29.99
CA PRO A 28 37.82 -22.68 30.60
C PRO A 28 37.46 -23.95 29.82
N SER A 29 38.44 -24.79 29.62
CA SER A 29 38.44 -26.07 28.93
C SER A 29 37.42 -27.10 29.46
N SER A 30 36.58 -27.65 28.58
CA SER A 30 36.08 -29.03 28.68
C SER A 30 35.63 -29.54 27.28
N PRO A 31 35.82 -30.84 26.98
CA PRO A 31 35.90 -31.36 25.63
C PRO A 31 34.60 -32.00 25.10
N ASN A 32 34.54 -32.11 23.77
CA ASN A 32 33.64 -32.92 22.93
C ASN A 32 32.42 -32.23 22.34
N SER A 33 32.60 -31.71 21.13
CA SER A 33 31.71 -31.99 19.98
C SER A 33 32.34 -31.41 18.71
N GLY A 34 32.64 -32.28 17.75
CA GLY A 34 33.38 -31.97 16.53
C GLY A 34 32.49 -31.15 15.54
N ILE A 35 33.05 -30.03 15.14
CA ILE A 35 32.64 -29.35 13.92
C ILE A 35 33.87 -29.32 13.03
N GLN A 36 33.85 -30.09 11.93
CA GLN A 36 34.87 -30.07 10.91
C GLN A 36 34.76 -28.78 10.09
N PHE A 37 35.78 -27.93 10.18
CA PHE A 37 36.01 -26.87 9.21
C PHE A 37 36.68 -27.45 8.00
N THR A 38 36.05 -27.39 6.82
CA THR A 38 36.68 -27.72 5.55
C THR A 38 37.67 -26.62 5.19
N GLU A 39 38.96 -27.01 5.08
CA GLU A 39 40.05 -26.15 4.62
C GLU A 39 39.80 -25.69 3.16
N PHE A 40 39.94 -24.39 2.91
CA PHE A 40 39.97 -23.82 1.57
C PHE A 40 41.28 -24.19 0.87
N PRO A 41 41.26 -24.58 -0.42
CA PRO A 41 42.48 -25.00 -1.11
C PRO A 41 43.43 -23.83 -1.36
N GLU A 42 44.67 -23.96 -0.92
CA GLU A 42 45.78 -23.01 -1.07
C GLU A 42 46.09 -22.56 -2.51
N LYS A 43 45.55 -23.22 -3.51
CA LYS A 43 45.79 -22.92 -4.94
C LYS A 43 45.09 -21.65 -5.45
N GLN A 44 44.17 -21.04 -4.71
CA GLN A 44 43.54 -19.77 -5.10
C GLN A 44 44.30 -18.53 -4.59
N LEU A 45 45.14 -18.67 -3.58
CA LEU A 45 45.93 -17.55 -3.04
C LEU A 45 47.15 -17.21 -3.92
N GLN A 46 47.65 -18.15 -4.74
CA GLN A 46 48.78 -17.89 -5.64
C GLN A 46 48.40 -17.13 -6.93
N LYS A 47 47.13 -17.05 -7.30
CA LYS A 47 46.68 -16.25 -8.45
C LYS A 47 46.45 -14.77 -8.16
N LEU A 48 46.40 -14.38 -6.89
CA LEU A 48 46.22 -12.99 -6.46
C LEU A 48 47.51 -12.19 -6.35
N HIS A 49 48.67 -12.83 -6.60
CA HIS A 49 49.97 -12.18 -6.49
C HIS A 49 50.63 -11.80 -7.84
N GLN A 50 49.89 -11.79 -8.95
CA GLN A 50 50.38 -11.39 -10.27
C GLN A 50 49.59 -10.22 -10.87
N GLU A 51 49.21 -9.23 -10.08
CA GLU A 51 48.81 -7.93 -10.62
C GLU A 51 49.93 -6.89 -10.40
N PRO A 52 50.19 -6.01 -11.39
CA PRO A 52 51.29 -5.04 -11.29
C PRO A 52 50.99 -4.05 -10.16
N SER A 53 51.87 -4.02 -9.18
CA SER A 53 51.82 -3.06 -8.06
C SER A 53 51.90 -1.62 -8.60
N LEU A 54 50.83 -0.87 -8.48
CA LEU A 54 50.81 0.59 -8.63
C LEU A 54 51.80 1.18 -7.62
N LYS A 55 52.94 1.65 -8.08
CA LYS A 55 53.87 2.46 -7.27
C LYS A 55 53.27 3.87 -7.12
N ILE A 56 52.67 4.14 -6.00
CA ILE A 56 52.31 5.50 -5.62
C ILE A 56 53.55 6.17 -5.06
N THR A 57 54.09 7.14 -5.77
CA THR A 57 55.19 7.99 -5.30
C THR A 57 54.58 9.25 -4.72
N ILE A 58 54.76 9.48 -3.43
CA ILE A 58 54.31 10.68 -2.73
C ILE A 58 55.55 11.56 -2.53
N ASN A 59 55.47 12.86 -2.87
CA ASN A 59 56.55 13.80 -2.59
C ASN A 59 56.54 14.23 -1.12
N GLU A 60 57.61 14.85 -0.65
CA GLU A 60 57.76 15.32 0.76
C GLU A 60 56.70 16.31 1.21
N ASN A 61 55.87 16.84 0.31
CA ASN A 61 54.78 17.78 0.59
C ASN A 61 53.39 17.10 0.61
N GLY A 62 53.29 15.75 0.44
CA GLY A 62 52.02 15.02 0.54
C GLY A 62 51.15 15.08 -0.74
N GLU A 63 51.65 15.55 -1.87
CA GLU A 63 50.93 15.57 -3.15
C GLU A 63 51.20 14.31 -3.96
N ILE A 64 50.18 13.74 -4.57
CA ILE A 64 50.22 12.59 -5.43
C ILE A 64 50.69 13.06 -6.81
N LEU A 65 51.92 12.70 -7.20
CA LEU A 65 52.42 12.91 -8.57
C LEU A 65 51.71 11.89 -9.48
N GLN A 66 50.84 12.38 -10.34
CA GLN A 66 50.34 11.59 -11.47
C GLN A 66 51.45 11.47 -12.52
N ASP A 67 51.95 10.28 -12.71
CA ASP A 67 52.89 9.97 -13.81
C ASP A 67 52.06 9.98 -15.12
N GLU A 68 52.34 10.96 -16.02
CA GLU A 68 51.78 11.03 -17.37
C GLU A 68 52.46 9.98 -18.30
N GLY A 69 52.42 8.74 -17.86
CA GLY A 69 52.72 7.60 -18.71
C GLY A 69 51.46 7.19 -19.44
N THR A 70 51.40 7.28 -20.75
CA THR A 70 50.39 6.73 -21.65
C THR A 70 50.06 5.27 -21.34
N SER A 71 49.30 5.03 -20.27
CA SER A 71 48.68 3.74 -20.05
C SER A 71 47.43 3.69 -20.91
N THR A 72 47.42 2.87 -21.95
CA THR A 72 46.17 2.44 -22.62
C THR A 72 45.21 1.98 -21.53
N GLU A 73 44.22 2.80 -21.22
CA GLU A 73 43.18 2.41 -20.28
C GLU A 73 42.61 1.07 -20.76
N SER A 74 42.49 0.10 -19.86
CA SER A 74 41.94 -1.18 -20.24
C SER A 74 40.49 -0.98 -20.75
N GLU A 75 40.06 -1.73 -21.77
CA GLU A 75 38.69 -1.68 -22.32
C GLU A 75 37.64 -1.76 -21.23
N TRP A 76 37.94 -2.48 -20.14
CA TRP A 76 37.11 -2.56 -18.96
C TRP A 76 36.98 -1.22 -18.20
N ALA A 77 38.10 -0.47 -18.07
CA ALA A 77 38.06 0.85 -17.41
C ALA A 77 37.29 1.87 -18.24
N ILE A 78 37.42 1.82 -19.57
CA ILE A 78 36.64 2.65 -20.51
C ILE A 78 35.16 2.32 -20.36
N SER A 79 34.75 1.04 -20.37
CA SER A 79 33.36 0.61 -20.17
C SER A 79 32.78 1.05 -18.82
N ILE A 80 33.59 1.07 -17.75
CA ILE A 80 33.12 1.60 -16.45
C ILE A 80 32.97 3.11 -16.50
N LYS A 81 33.86 3.85 -17.14
CA LYS A 81 33.76 5.29 -17.32
C LYS A 81 32.48 5.66 -18.08
N GLU A 82 32.21 4.98 -19.20
CA GLU A 82 31.00 5.18 -19.98
C GLU A 82 29.72 4.94 -19.13
N LYS A 83 29.68 3.87 -18.33
CA LYS A 83 28.58 3.59 -17.41
C LYS A 83 28.44 4.65 -16.32
N LEU A 84 29.56 5.18 -15.80
CA LEU A 84 29.55 6.28 -14.82
C LEU A 84 29.07 7.59 -15.43
N GLU A 85 29.45 7.90 -16.66
CA GLU A 85 28.95 9.08 -17.37
C GLU A 85 27.47 8.96 -17.69
N GLN A 86 27.03 7.78 -18.11
CA GLN A 86 25.61 7.49 -18.31
C GLN A 86 24.82 7.65 -17.01
N ALA A 87 25.28 7.10 -15.89
CA ALA A 87 24.63 7.25 -14.58
C ALA A 87 24.62 8.71 -14.09
N ARG A 88 25.67 9.50 -14.38
CA ARG A 88 25.70 10.95 -14.10
C ARG A 88 24.72 11.72 -14.97
N GLY A 89 24.61 11.33 -16.25
CA GLY A 89 23.61 11.91 -17.17
C GLY A 89 22.19 11.67 -16.66
N ASP A 90 21.92 10.47 -16.19
CA ASP A 90 20.62 10.10 -15.63
C ASP A 90 20.31 10.90 -14.34
N ASP A 91 21.28 11.13 -13.45
CA ASP A 91 21.10 11.95 -12.24
C ASP A 91 20.84 13.44 -12.55
N MET A 92 21.50 13.98 -13.59
CA MET A 92 21.36 15.39 -13.98
C MET A 92 20.05 15.65 -14.75
N THR A 93 19.54 14.66 -15.48
CA THR A 93 18.32 14.77 -16.31
C THR A 93 17.07 14.32 -15.59
N SER A 94 17.19 13.42 -14.61
CA SER A 94 16.06 12.88 -13.86
C SER A 94 15.63 13.85 -12.76
N SER A 95 14.60 14.64 -13.03
CA SER A 95 13.85 15.31 -11.97
C SER A 95 13.04 14.23 -11.22
N TRP A 96 13.61 13.65 -10.19
CA TRP A 96 12.96 12.66 -9.31
C TRP A 96 11.60 13.16 -8.79
N ASP A 97 11.43 14.49 -8.71
CA ASP A 97 10.19 15.15 -8.30
C ASP A 97 9.02 14.93 -9.27
N LYS A 98 9.28 14.51 -10.52
CA LYS A 98 8.24 14.26 -11.52
C LYS A 98 7.78 12.82 -11.55
N LEU A 99 8.54 11.92 -10.91
CA LEU A 99 8.28 10.50 -10.89
C LEU A 99 6.99 10.19 -10.12
N SER A 100 6.08 9.46 -10.73
CA SER A 100 4.78 9.15 -10.14
C SER A 100 4.26 7.75 -10.44
N ILE A 101 4.77 7.11 -11.49
CA ILE A 101 4.38 5.76 -11.90
C ILE A 101 5.58 4.84 -11.75
N PHE A 102 5.56 4.06 -10.67
CA PHE A 102 6.68 3.23 -10.23
C PHE A 102 6.52 1.80 -10.73
N LYS A 103 7.65 1.10 -10.87
CA LYS A 103 7.67 -0.35 -10.99
C LYS A 103 7.52 -0.96 -9.59
N ILE A 104 6.75 -2.03 -9.52
CA ILE A 104 6.56 -2.73 -8.25
C ILE A 104 7.85 -3.44 -7.87
N PRO A 105 8.42 -3.16 -6.69
CA PRO A 105 9.65 -3.80 -6.23
C PRO A 105 9.50 -5.33 -6.19
N HIS A 106 10.54 -6.05 -6.57
CA HIS A 106 10.53 -7.53 -6.64
C HIS A 106 10.11 -8.17 -5.32
N TYR A 107 10.59 -7.65 -4.19
CA TYR A 107 10.25 -8.21 -2.87
C TYR A 107 8.75 -8.16 -2.56
N LEU A 108 8.01 -7.13 -3.03
CA LEU A 108 6.56 -7.07 -2.89
C LEU A 108 5.84 -8.01 -3.87
N ARG A 109 6.42 -8.25 -5.03
CA ARG A 109 5.87 -9.14 -6.05
C ARG A 109 6.03 -10.60 -5.67
N ASP A 110 7.23 -11.00 -5.24
CA ASP A 110 7.58 -12.37 -4.90
C ASP A 110 6.82 -12.87 -3.66
N SER A 111 6.61 -11.99 -2.67
CA SER A 111 5.88 -12.32 -1.45
C SER A 111 4.41 -12.64 -1.69
N SER A 112 3.79 -12.03 -2.71
CA SER A 112 2.36 -12.18 -2.96
C SER A 112 1.96 -13.53 -3.56
N SER A 113 2.90 -14.38 -3.99
CA SER A 113 2.70 -15.68 -4.67
C SER A 113 1.66 -15.65 -5.83
N ASP A 114 1.22 -14.49 -6.24
CA ASP A 114 0.17 -14.30 -7.24
C ASP A 114 0.46 -13.08 -8.12
N ASP A 115 1.24 -13.30 -9.18
CA ASP A 115 1.56 -12.28 -10.19
C ASP A 115 0.33 -11.59 -10.78
N LYS A 116 -0.83 -12.25 -10.75
CA LYS A 116 -2.09 -11.71 -11.28
C LYS A 116 -2.56 -10.46 -10.54
N ALA A 117 -2.12 -10.25 -9.30
CA ALA A 117 -2.50 -9.05 -8.54
C ALA A 117 -1.88 -7.77 -9.12
N PHE A 118 -0.74 -7.87 -9.81
CA PHE A 118 0.03 -6.74 -10.33
C PHE A 118 0.12 -6.69 -11.86
N VAL A 119 -0.35 -7.73 -12.55
CA VAL A 119 -0.30 -7.82 -14.01
C VAL A 119 -1.70 -7.69 -14.59
N PRO A 120 -1.94 -6.69 -15.48
CA PRO A 120 -3.24 -6.53 -16.11
C PRO A 120 -3.63 -7.77 -16.91
N GLN A 121 -4.90 -8.12 -16.87
CA GLN A 121 -5.43 -9.34 -17.50
C GLN A 121 -6.19 -9.05 -18.78
N VAL A 122 -6.66 -7.82 -18.97
CA VAL A 122 -7.54 -7.43 -20.07
C VAL A 122 -6.95 -6.30 -20.88
N VAL A 123 -6.50 -5.21 -20.23
CA VAL A 123 -6.07 -4.00 -20.93
C VAL A 123 -4.73 -3.50 -20.44
N SER A 124 -3.80 -3.26 -21.36
CA SER A 124 -2.55 -2.55 -21.11
C SER A 124 -2.78 -1.05 -21.22
N LEU A 125 -2.30 -0.28 -20.25
CA LEU A 125 -2.24 1.18 -20.27
C LEU A 125 -0.82 1.64 -19.92
N GLY A 126 -0.29 2.59 -20.72
CA GLY A 126 1.08 3.03 -20.54
C GLY A 126 2.12 1.99 -20.98
N PRO A 127 3.43 2.29 -20.76
CA PRO A 127 4.52 1.59 -21.44
C PRO A 127 4.90 0.23 -20.84
N TYR A 128 4.64 -0.02 -19.54
CA TYR A 128 5.19 -1.21 -18.86
C TYR A 128 4.62 -2.54 -19.32
N HIS A 129 3.36 -2.54 -19.76
CA HIS A 129 2.67 -3.74 -20.28
C HIS A 129 2.35 -3.65 -21.77
N HIS A 130 2.79 -2.57 -22.42
CA HIS A 130 2.60 -2.37 -23.86
C HIS A 130 3.19 -3.50 -24.68
N GLY A 131 2.48 -3.96 -25.71
CA GLY A 131 2.95 -5.01 -26.62
C GLY A 131 2.92 -6.45 -26.06
N LYS A 132 2.42 -6.71 -24.85
CA LYS A 132 2.27 -8.07 -24.32
C LYS A 132 1.20 -8.82 -25.10
N ARG A 133 1.56 -10.00 -25.66
CA ARG A 133 0.71 -10.78 -26.57
C ARG A 133 -0.71 -11.07 -26.05
N PHE A 134 -0.84 -11.39 -24.77
CA PHE A 134 -2.14 -11.73 -24.18
C PHE A 134 -3.07 -10.53 -23.99
N LEU A 135 -2.55 -9.29 -24.12
CA LEU A 135 -3.33 -8.03 -24.04
C LEU A 135 -3.69 -7.46 -25.43
N HIS A 136 -3.11 -7.97 -26.51
CA HIS A 136 -3.34 -7.46 -27.87
C HIS A 136 -4.80 -7.46 -28.33
N GLN A 137 -5.63 -8.36 -27.77
CA GLN A 137 -7.04 -8.39 -28.11
C GLN A 137 -7.73 -7.02 -27.85
N MET A 138 -7.28 -6.30 -26.82
CA MET A 138 -7.84 -5.00 -26.47
C MET A 138 -7.33 -3.86 -27.38
N ASP A 139 -6.19 -4.01 -28.05
CA ASP A 139 -5.64 -2.96 -28.90
C ASP A 139 -6.57 -2.62 -30.09
N HIS A 140 -7.22 -3.63 -30.70
CA HIS A 140 -8.24 -3.39 -31.69
C HIS A 140 -9.39 -2.50 -31.17
N HIS A 141 -9.79 -2.67 -29.93
CA HIS A 141 -10.85 -1.86 -29.32
C HIS A 141 -10.38 -0.44 -28.97
N LYS A 142 -9.09 -0.24 -28.66
CA LYS A 142 -8.51 1.11 -28.50
C LYS A 142 -8.55 1.88 -29.83
N TRP A 143 -8.15 1.26 -30.94
CA TRP A 143 -8.26 1.84 -32.26
C TRP A 143 -9.69 2.20 -32.65
N ARG A 144 -10.64 1.32 -32.35
CA ARG A 144 -12.06 1.56 -32.56
C ARG A 144 -12.55 2.76 -31.73
N SER A 145 -12.13 2.89 -30.49
CA SER A 145 -12.45 4.02 -29.62
C SER A 145 -11.92 5.34 -30.19
N LEU A 146 -10.67 5.35 -30.63
CA LEU A 146 -10.10 6.53 -31.29
C LEU A 146 -10.89 6.91 -32.56
N THR A 147 -11.32 5.93 -33.35
CA THR A 147 -12.18 6.18 -34.55
C THR A 147 -13.51 6.84 -34.15
N HIS A 148 -14.16 6.40 -33.06
CA HIS A 148 -15.39 7.03 -32.57
C HIS A 148 -15.14 8.46 -32.08
N VAL A 149 -14.03 8.70 -31.38
CA VAL A 149 -13.64 10.04 -30.94
C VAL A 149 -13.46 10.98 -32.13
N LEU A 150 -12.67 10.58 -33.13
CA LEU A 150 -12.39 11.42 -34.32
C LEU A 150 -13.67 11.71 -35.11
N LYS A 151 -14.56 10.72 -35.30
CA LYS A 151 -15.87 10.92 -35.97
C LYS A 151 -16.76 11.90 -35.20
N ARG A 152 -16.82 11.79 -33.90
CA ARG A 152 -17.69 12.60 -33.03
C ARG A 152 -17.20 14.05 -32.92
N THR A 153 -15.88 14.24 -32.87
CA THR A 153 -15.27 15.59 -32.77
C THR A 153 -15.05 16.26 -34.10
N ASN A 154 -15.06 15.51 -35.20
CA ASN A 154 -14.66 15.95 -36.54
C ASN A 154 -13.24 16.52 -36.57
N HIS A 155 -12.33 16.01 -35.74
CA HIS A 155 -10.94 16.41 -35.68
C HIS A 155 -10.05 15.49 -36.51
N HIS A 156 -8.95 16.04 -37.03
CA HIS A 156 -7.90 15.26 -37.68
C HIS A 156 -7.00 14.59 -36.62
N LEU A 157 -6.53 13.37 -36.91
CA LEU A 157 -5.63 12.61 -36.04
C LEU A 157 -4.36 13.40 -35.68
N GLY A 158 -3.80 14.18 -36.65
CA GLY A 158 -2.61 15.00 -36.41
C GLY A 158 -2.72 15.92 -35.21
N LEU A 159 -3.89 16.52 -34.95
CA LEU A 159 -4.10 17.38 -33.79
C LEU A 159 -3.81 16.66 -32.44
N TYR A 160 -4.20 15.39 -32.33
CA TYR A 160 -3.97 14.58 -31.13
C TYR A 160 -2.49 14.18 -31.02
N LEU A 161 -1.88 13.75 -32.12
CA LEU A 161 -0.48 13.35 -32.16
C LEU A 161 0.45 14.52 -31.82
N ASP A 162 0.25 15.68 -32.47
CA ASP A 162 1.06 16.89 -32.25
C ASP A 162 0.95 17.37 -30.80
N SER A 163 -0.28 17.37 -30.25
CA SER A 163 -0.50 17.77 -28.87
C SER A 163 0.14 16.81 -27.86
N MET A 164 0.20 15.53 -28.15
CA MET A 164 0.90 14.56 -27.26
C MET A 164 2.42 14.64 -27.43
N LYS A 165 2.91 14.95 -28.61
CA LYS A 165 4.33 15.18 -28.86
C LYS A 165 4.88 16.37 -28.08
N GLU A 166 4.10 17.46 -27.91
CA GLU A 166 4.48 18.61 -27.08
C GLU A 166 4.73 18.25 -25.61
N ILE A 167 4.08 17.22 -25.10
CA ILE A 167 4.17 16.81 -23.67
C ILE A 167 4.85 15.45 -23.48
N GLU A 168 5.43 14.87 -24.55
CA GLU A 168 6.02 13.53 -24.56
C GLU A 168 7.10 13.38 -23.48
N GLU A 169 8.09 14.27 -23.47
CA GLU A 169 9.20 14.25 -22.51
C GLU A 169 8.70 14.35 -21.07
N LYS A 170 7.74 15.25 -20.81
CA LYS A 170 7.10 15.36 -19.50
C LYS A 170 6.32 14.12 -19.12
N ALA A 171 5.63 13.47 -20.06
CA ALA A 171 4.89 12.25 -19.81
C ALA A 171 5.84 11.08 -19.52
N ARG A 172 6.93 10.99 -20.27
CA ARG A 172 7.96 9.95 -20.09
C ARG A 172 8.67 10.09 -18.75
N SER A 173 8.95 11.30 -18.27
CA SER A 173 9.58 11.53 -16.97
C SER A 173 8.72 11.14 -15.76
N CYS A 174 7.44 10.81 -15.95
CA CYS A 174 6.59 10.29 -14.89
C CYS A 174 6.80 8.80 -14.59
N TYR A 175 7.48 8.07 -15.47
CA TYR A 175 7.68 6.62 -15.34
C TYR A 175 9.08 6.28 -14.84
N GLU A 176 9.16 5.32 -13.93
CA GLU A 176 10.42 4.81 -13.40
C GLU A 176 11.18 3.99 -14.44
N GLY A 177 12.48 4.26 -14.58
CA GLY A 177 13.39 3.53 -15.46
C GLY A 177 13.23 3.86 -16.93
N THR A 178 14.04 3.18 -17.76
CA THR A 178 14.07 3.41 -19.21
C THR A 178 12.86 2.79 -19.91
N ILE A 179 12.22 3.56 -20.78
CA ILE A 179 11.11 3.12 -21.62
C ILE A 179 11.66 2.81 -23.01
N SER A 180 11.48 1.57 -23.47
CA SER A 180 12.02 1.07 -24.75
C SER A 180 11.34 1.64 -26.00
N LEU A 181 10.14 2.24 -25.86
CA LEU A 181 9.39 2.82 -26.96
C LEU A 181 10.08 4.07 -27.49
N ASN A 182 10.22 4.18 -28.83
CA ASN A 182 10.68 5.43 -29.46
C ASN A 182 9.64 6.54 -29.29
N CYS A 183 9.97 7.79 -29.65
CA CYS A 183 9.09 8.95 -29.47
C CYS A 183 7.73 8.76 -30.16
N ASN A 184 7.70 8.28 -31.40
CA ASN A 184 6.46 8.11 -32.15
C ASN A 184 5.58 6.99 -31.57
N GLU A 185 6.18 5.85 -31.20
CA GLU A 185 5.47 4.74 -30.55
C GLU A 185 4.89 5.16 -29.20
N PHE A 186 5.66 5.94 -28.42
CA PHE A 186 5.18 6.42 -27.12
C PHE A 186 4.02 7.41 -27.28
N VAL A 187 4.09 8.34 -28.23
CA VAL A 187 3.02 9.29 -28.56
C VAL A 187 1.77 8.54 -29.05
N GLU A 188 1.94 7.56 -29.95
CA GLU A 188 0.83 6.71 -30.43
C GLU A 188 0.15 5.99 -29.27
N MET A 189 0.92 5.35 -28.39
CA MET A 189 0.40 4.70 -27.17
C MET A 189 -0.38 5.69 -26.30
N LEU A 190 0.15 6.91 -26.03
CA LEU A 190 -0.55 7.92 -25.23
C LEU A 190 -1.89 8.31 -25.82
N VAL A 191 -1.98 8.48 -27.16
CA VAL A 191 -3.22 8.82 -27.85
C VAL A 191 -4.22 7.68 -27.77
N LEU A 192 -3.80 6.46 -28.08
CA LEU A 192 -4.67 5.28 -28.10
C LEU A 192 -5.20 4.95 -26.71
N ASP A 193 -4.31 4.82 -25.75
CA ASP A 193 -4.65 4.48 -24.38
C ASP A 193 -5.48 5.59 -23.72
N GLY A 194 -5.07 6.83 -23.89
CA GLY A 194 -5.77 7.98 -23.33
C GLY A 194 -7.18 8.17 -23.90
N CYS A 195 -7.36 8.05 -25.21
CA CYS A 195 -8.70 8.11 -25.82
C CYS A 195 -9.59 6.94 -25.36
N PHE A 196 -9.05 5.74 -25.25
CA PHE A 196 -9.79 4.59 -24.73
C PHE A 196 -10.26 4.81 -23.29
N VAL A 197 -9.37 5.28 -22.39
CA VAL A 197 -9.70 5.60 -20.99
C VAL A 197 -10.80 6.67 -20.92
N LEU A 198 -10.70 7.73 -21.72
CA LEU A 198 -11.71 8.78 -21.76
C LEU A 198 -13.07 8.29 -22.27
N GLU A 199 -13.10 7.37 -23.25
CA GLU A 199 -14.35 6.75 -23.70
C GLU A 199 -15.00 5.90 -22.59
N LEU A 200 -14.21 5.17 -21.80
CA LEU A 200 -14.71 4.45 -20.63
C LEU A 200 -15.32 5.40 -19.59
N PHE A 201 -14.62 6.45 -19.25
CA PHE A 201 -15.08 7.42 -18.25
C PHE A 201 -16.34 8.17 -18.70
N ARG A 202 -16.37 8.62 -19.94
CA ARG A 202 -17.52 9.29 -20.52
C ARG A 202 -18.70 8.34 -20.70
N GLY A 203 -18.43 7.11 -21.16
CA GLY A 203 -19.46 6.08 -21.34
C GLY A 203 -20.15 5.70 -20.03
N ALA A 204 -19.40 5.61 -18.93
CA ALA A 204 -19.96 5.37 -17.60
C ALA A 204 -20.81 6.54 -17.08
N THR A 205 -20.57 7.76 -17.58
CA THR A 205 -21.28 8.97 -17.14
C THR A 205 -22.42 9.35 -18.07
N GLU A 206 -22.15 9.40 -19.36
CA GLU A 206 -23.08 9.86 -20.41
C GLU A 206 -23.91 8.69 -20.99
N GLY A 207 -23.38 7.46 -20.90
CA GLY A 207 -23.91 6.26 -21.53
C GLY A 207 -23.20 5.94 -22.87
N PHE A 208 -22.76 4.71 -23.06
CA PHE A 208 -22.01 4.28 -24.25
C PHE A 208 -22.81 4.44 -25.56
N THR A 209 -24.11 4.26 -25.51
CA THR A 209 -24.97 4.49 -26.67
C THR A 209 -25.01 5.95 -27.12
N GLN A 210 -24.89 6.90 -26.19
CA GLN A 210 -24.82 8.33 -26.49
C GLN A 210 -23.49 8.70 -27.18
N LEU A 211 -22.44 7.92 -26.88
CA LEU A 211 -21.14 8.09 -27.53
C LEU A 211 -21.06 7.40 -28.91
N GLY A 212 -22.14 6.76 -29.36
CA GLY A 212 -22.22 6.11 -30.66
C GLY A 212 -21.87 4.62 -30.67
N TYR A 213 -21.74 3.98 -29.49
CA TYR A 213 -21.51 2.53 -29.40
C TYR A 213 -22.81 1.73 -29.47
N SER A 214 -22.74 0.51 -30.02
CA SER A 214 -23.89 -0.39 -30.06
C SER A 214 -24.29 -0.85 -28.65
N ARG A 215 -25.58 -1.14 -28.46
CA ARG A 215 -26.07 -1.79 -27.24
C ARG A 215 -25.42 -3.15 -26.97
N ASN A 216 -25.03 -3.84 -28.03
CA ASN A 216 -24.39 -5.16 -27.97
C ASN A 216 -22.87 -5.05 -28.19
N ASP A 217 -22.27 -3.94 -27.79
CA ASP A 217 -20.82 -3.73 -27.92
C ASP A 217 -20.05 -4.82 -27.15
N PRO A 218 -19.05 -5.48 -27.77
CA PRO A 218 -18.35 -6.60 -27.15
C PRO A 218 -17.50 -6.21 -25.93
N VAL A 219 -17.20 -4.93 -25.74
CA VAL A 219 -16.44 -4.44 -24.58
C VAL A 219 -17.39 -3.76 -23.58
N PHE A 220 -18.17 -2.78 -24.06
CA PHE A 220 -18.91 -1.89 -23.18
C PHE A 220 -20.25 -2.45 -22.69
N ALA A 221 -20.80 -3.47 -23.35
CA ALA A 221 -22.02 -4.16 -22.92
C ALA A 221 -21.76 -5.33 -21.94
N MET A 222 -20.51 -5.81 -21.86
CA MET A 222 -20.15 -6.97 -21.02
C MET A 222 -19.79 -6.52 -19.59
N ARG A 223 -20.69 -6.79 -18.64
CA ARG A 223 -20.50 -6.37 -17.23
C ARG A 223 -19.24 -6.96 -16.59
N GLY A 224 -18.96 -8.24 -16.79
CA GLY A 224 -17.77 -8.90 -16.24
C GLY A 224 -16.46 -8.34 -16.80
N LEU A 225 -16.42 -8.02 -18.09
CA LEU A 225 -15.26 -7.41 -18.73
C LEU A 225 -15.00 -6.00 -18.20
N MET A 226 -16.05 -5.22 -17.98
CA MET A 226 -15.93 -3.86 -17.42
C MET A 226 -15.29 -3.88 -16.03
N HIS A 227 -15.70 -4.79 -15.15
CA HIS A 227 -15.10 -4.95 -13.83
C HIS A 227 -13.60 -5.31 -13.91
N SER A 228 -13.25 -6.22 -14.84
CA SER A 228 -11.84 -6.59 -15.06
C SER A 228 -11.01 -5.41 -15.59
N ILE A 229 -11.58 -4.61 -16.51
CA ILE A 229 -10.94 -3.37 -16.99
C ILE A 229 -10.75 -2.38 -15.84
N GLN A 230 -11.76 -2.16 -15.00
CA GLN A 230 -11.65 -1.27 -13.83
C GLN A 230 -10.52 -1.72 -12.88
N ARG A 231 -10.41 -3.03 -12.62
CA ARG A 231 -9.33 -3.61 -11.82
C ARG A 231 -7.97 -3.34 -12.45
N ASP A 232 -7.80 -3.59 -13.75
CA ASP A 232 -6.53 -3.38 -14.45
C ASP A 232 -6.13 -1.89 -14.45
N MET A 233 -7.11 -0.97 -14.51
CA MET A 233 -6.88 0.47 -14.51
C MET A 233 -6.45 1.06 -13.16
N ILE A 234 -6.58 0.33 -12.06
CA ILE A 234 -6.06 0.74 -10.75
C ILE A 234 -4.74 0.06 -10.38
N MET A 235 -4.11 -0.69 -11.28
CA MET A 235 -2.78 -1.26 -11.07
C MET A 235 -1.69 -0.20 -11.23
N LEU A 236 -0.71 -0.19 -10.34
CA LEU A 236 0.36 0.83 -10.31
C LEU A 236 1.18 0.86 -11.60
N GLU A 237 1.51 -0.30 -12.15
CA GLU A 237 2.26 -0.40 -13.41
C GLU A 237 1.39 -0.22 -14.68
N ASN A 238 0.10 0.09 -14.52
CA ASN A 238 -0.84 0.19 -15.64
C ASN A 238 -1.55 1.56 -15.64
N GLN A 239 -0.77 2.63 -15.56
CA GLN A 239 -1.24 4.01 -15.40
C GLN A 239 -0.82 4.91 -16.55
N LEU A 240 -1.60 5.97 -16.76
CA LEU A 240 -1.26 7.13 -17.57
C LEU A 240 -1.21 8.38 -16.66
N PRO A 241 -0.29 9.33 -16.90
CA PRO A 241 -0.30 10.60 -16.21
C PRO A 241 -1.63 11.34 -16.45
N LEU A 242 -2.24 11.85 -15.39
CA LEU A 242 -3.58 12.45 -15.46
C LEU A 242 -3.62 13.67 -16.39
N PHE A 243 -2.53 14.45 -16.45
CA PHE A 243 -2.46 15.62 -17.35
C PHE A 243 -2.49 15.24 -18.84
N VAL A 244 -2.08 14.02 -19.22
CA VAL A 244 -2.24 13.47 -20.57
C VAL A 244 -3.73 13.32 -20.89
N LEU A 245 -4.48 12.73 -19.95
CA LEU A 245 -5.93 12.57 -20.10
C LEU A 245 -6.65 13.91 -20.10
N ASP A 246 -6.27 14.86 -19.23
CA ASP A 246 -6.82 16.21 -19.21
C ASP A 246 -6.57 16.94 -20.55
N ARG A 247 -5.37 16.80 -21.12
CA ARG A 247 -5.01 17.39 -22.41
C ARG A 247 -5.86 16.83 -23.56
N LEU A 248 -6.00 15.49 -23.61
CA LEU A 248 -6.82 14.81 -24.63
C LEU A 248 -8.31 15.16 -24.49
N LEU A 249 -8.84 15.22 -23.27
CA LEU A 249 -10.22 15.63 -23.02
C LEU A 249 -10.45 17.10 -23.39
N GLY A 250 -9.47 17.96 -23.10
CA GLY A 250 -9.49 19.38 -23.49
C GLY A 250 -9.62 19.56 -24.99
N ILE A 251 -8.89 18.77 -25.79
CA ILE A 251 -9.03 18.74 -27.26
C ILE A 251 -10.44 18.30 -27.64
N GLN A 252 -10.93 17.18 -27.10
CA GLN A 252 -12.26 16.64 -27.44
C GLN A 252 -13.40 17.61 -27.13
N LEU A 253 -13.27 18.44 -26.09
CA LEU A 253 -14.30 19.40 -25.68
C LEU A 253 -14.11 20.82 -26.23
N GLY A 254 -13.04 21.07 -26.99
CA GLY A 254 -12.68 22.39 -27.47
C GLY A 254 -12.37 23.42 -26.36
N ASN A 255 -12.02 22.95 -25.18
CA ASN A 255 -11.71 23.79 -24.02
C ASN A 255 -10.51 23.24 -23.23
N PRO A 256 -9.27 23.62 -23.58
CA PRO A 256 -8.05 23.08 -23.00
C PRO A 256 -7.81 23.50 -21.54
N GLN A 257 -8.59 24.43 -20.99
CA GLN A 257 -8.38 24.97 -19.63
C GLN A 257 -9.17 24.28 -18.53
N ARG A 258 -9.97 23.25 -18.83
CA ARG A 258 -10.73 22.50 -17.82
C ARG A 258 -9.84 21.48 -17.10
N LYS A 259 -9.33 21.86 -15.95
CA LYS A 259 -8.63 20.93 -15.03
C LYS A 259 -9.63 20.26 -14.10
N GLY A 260 -9.32 19.02 -13.67
CA GLY A 260 -10.09 18.29 -12.67
C GLY A 260 -11.33 17.54 -13.18
N LEU A 261 -11.75 17.72 -14.44
CA LEU A 261 -12.89 17.00 -14.98
C LEU A 261 -12.60 15.50 -15.11
N VAL A 262 -11.40 15.13 -15.59
CA VAL A 262 -10.97 13.73 -15.73
C VAL A 262 -11.01 13.01 -14.38
N ALA A 263 -10.51 13.64 -13.31
CA ALA A 263 -10.55 13.04 -11.97
C ALA A 263 -11.96 12.76 -11.50
N ASN A 264 -12.90 13.67 -11.73
CA ASN A 264 -14.31 13.47 -11.39
C ASN A 264 -14.96 12.33 -12.19
N LEU A 265 -14.65 12.22 -13.48
CA LEU A 265 -15.10 11.11 -14.32
C LEU A 265 -14.50 9.77 -13.87
N ALA A 266 -13.21 9.75 -13.52
CA ALA A 266 -12.51 8.59 -13.00
C ALA A 266 -13.15 8.10 -11.70
N LEU A 267 -13.45 8.98 -10.74
CA LEU A 267 -14.10 8.61 -9.48
C LEU A 267 -15.46 7.94 -9.70
N ARG A 268 -16.24 8.46 -10.66
CA ARG A 268 -17.53 7.86 -11.00
C ARG A 268 -17.36 6.49 -11.67
N PHE A 269 -16.34 6.34 -12.50
CA PHE A 269 -16.04 5.07 -13.15
C PHE A 269 -15.59 4.00 -12.16
N PHE A 270 -14.79 4.37 -11.14
CA PHE A 270 -14.28 3.45 -10.13
C PHE A 270 -15.19 3.27 -8.91
N ASP A 271 -16.36 3.91 -8.84
CA ASP A 271 -17.33 3.75 -7.74
C ASP A 271 -17.65 2.27 -7.41
N PRO A 272 -17.78 1.34 -8.39
CA PRO A 272 -18.01 -0.09 -8.11
C PRO A 272 -16.85 -0.81 -7.40
N LEU A 273 -15.64 -0.25 -7.39
CA LEU A 273 -14.46 -0.84 -6.72
C LEU A 273 -14.32 -0.36 -5.26
N MET A 274 -15.22 0.51 -4.80
CA MET A 274 -15.17 1.00 -3.42
C MET A 274 -15.37 -0.14 -2.42
N PRO A 275 -14.52 -0.25 -1.39
CA PRO A 275 -14.61 -1.31 -0.38
C PRO A 275 -15.72 -1.08 0.66
N THR A 276 -16.68 -0.21 0.36
CA THR A 276 -17.84 0.12 1.22
C THR A 276 -19.11 0.17 0.42
N ASP A 277 -20.24 -0.21 1.01
CA ASP A 277 -21.58 -0.13 0.36
C ASP A 277 -22.15 1.28 0.27
N GLU A 278 -21.59 2.24 0.98
CA GLU A 278 -22.14 3.58 0.96
C GLU A 278 -21.60 4.31 -0.27
N PRO A 279 -22.42 4.46 -1.33
CA PRO A 279 -22.02 5.26 -2.47
C PRO A 279 -21.67 6.66 -2.00
N LEU A 280 -20.78 7.34 -2.72
CA LEU A 280 -20.62 8.78 -2.63
C LEU A 280 -21.99 9.40 -2.37
N THR A 281 -22.18 10.08 -1.26
CA THR A 281 -23.52 10.46 -0.75
C THR A 281 -24.43 10.91 -1.89
N LYS A 282 -25.72 10.57 -1.85
CA LYS A 282 -26.70 10.98 -2.88
C LYS A 282 -26.61 12.49 -3.16
N SER A 283 -26.23 13.28 -2.16
CA SER A 283 -25.98 14.72 -2.26
C SER A 283 -24.78 15.04 -3.17
N ASP A 284 -23.67 14.31 -3.05
CA ASP A 284 -22.47 14.53 -3.88
C ASP A 284 -22.68 14.02 -5.30
N ARG A 285 -23.46 12.96 -5.46
CA ARG A 285 -23.86 12.42 -6.77
C ARG A 285 -24.74 13.40 -7.51
N ASN A 286 -25.75 13.99 -6.86
CA ASN A 286 -26.64 14.99 -7.46
C ASN A 286 -25.92 16.32 -7.76
N LYS A 287 -24.97 16.73 -6.90
CA LYS A 287 -24.12 17.90 -7.13
C LYS A 287 -23.19 17.68 -8.32
N LEU A 288 -22.60 16.49 -8.44
CA LEU A 288 -21.74 16.13 -9.56
C LEU A 288 -22.52 16.09 -10.87
N GLU A 289 -23.73 15.51 -10.88
CA GLU A 289 -24.60 15.47 -12.06
C GLU A 289 -25.07 16.87 -12.49
N SER A 290 -25.44 17.73 -11.54
CA SER A 290 -25.79 19.11 -11.82
C SER A 290 -24.60 19.94 -12.33
N SER A 291 -23.41 19.71 -11.78
CA SER A 291 -22.17 20.36 -12.22
C SER A 291 -21.78 19.98 -13.65
N ILE A 292 -21.90 18.69 -14.02
CA ILE A 292 -21.65 18.21 -15.38
C ILE A 292 -22.67 18.80 -16.35
N ARG A 293 -23.96 18.86 -15.97
CA ARG A 293 -25.04 19.39 -16.79
C ARG A 293 -25.00 20.91 -16.94
N ASN A 294 -24.65 21.65 -15.88
CA ASN A 294 -24.69 23.12 -15.85
C ASN A 294 -23.35 23.79 -16.21
N LYS A 295 -22.33 23.02 -16.63
CA LYS A 295 -20.99 23.56 -16.96
C LYS A 295 -20.30 24.38 -15.85
N THR A 296 -20.85 24.41 -14.65
CA THR A 296 -20.32 25.18 -13.51
C THR A 296 -19.92 24.19 -12.42
N ILE A 297 -18.61 23.96 -12.25
CA ILE A 297 -18.07 23.04 -11.26
C ILE A 297 -17.84 23.82 -9.95
N THR A 298 -18.81 23.79 -9.07
CA THR A 298 -18.60 24.11 -7.64
C THR A 298 -18.56 22.80 -6.88
N THR A 299 -17.40 22.17 -6.80
CA THR A 299 -17.20 20.92 -6.05
C THR A 299 -16.84 21.25 -4.61
N THR A 300 -17.66 20.81 -3.67
CA THR A 300 -17.32 20.79 -2.24
C THR A 300 -16.28 19.73 -1.88
N PHE A 301 -15.99 18.81 -2.80
CA PHE A 301 -14.92 17.84 -2.75
C PHE A 301 -14.10 17.92 -4.05
N ASP A 302 -12.92 18.49 -3.95
CA ASP A 302 -11.94 18.46 -5.02
C ASP A 302 -10.83 17.48 -4.61
N PRO A 303 -10.77 16.27 -5.20
CA PRO A 303 -9.68 15.34 -4.94
C PRO A 303 -8.32 15.88 -5.39
N LEU A 304 -8.32 17.03 -6.08
CA LEU A 304 -7.15 17.67 -6.66
C LEU A 304 -6.81 19.01 -6.00
N SER A 305 -7.48 19.41 -4.91
CA SER A 305 -7.44 20.78 -4.39
C SER A 305 -6.06 21.30 -4.00
N ASP A 306 -5.10 20.44 -3.69
CA ASP A 306 -3.79 20.85 -3.18
C ASP A 306 -2.60 20.51 -4.11
N GLN A 307 -2.73 19.49 -4.94
CA GLN A 307 -1.73 19.12 -5.97
C GLN A 307 -2.46 18.34 -7.06
N GLY A 308 -2.26 18.69 -8.34
CA GLY A 308 -2.90 17.96 -9.44
C GLY A 308 -2.74 16.45 -9.26
N GLY A 309 -3.80 15.65 -9.46
CA GLY A 309 -3.72 14.20 -9.39
C GLY A 309 -2.63 13.67 -10.32
N LEU A 310 -1.89 12.68 -9.85
CA LEU A 310 -0.76 12.14 -10.61
C LEU A 310 -1.25 11.18 -11.70
N HIS A 311 -2.12 10.24 -11.32
CA HIS A 311 -2.74 9.23 -12.20
C HIS A 311 -4.03 8.68 -11.57
N CYS A 312 -4.72 7.75 -12.24
CA CYS A 312 -6.02 7.23 -11.78
C CYS A 312 -5.95 6.54 -10.42
N LEU A 313 -4.91 5.76 -10.13
CA LEU A 313 -4.72 5.11 -8.83
C LEU A 313 -4.57 6.14 -7.69
N ASP A 314 -3.82 7.23 -7.91
CA ASP A 314 -3.68 8.32 -6.93
C ASP A 314 -5.02 9.02 -6.65
N VAL A 315 -5.76 9.35 -7.70
CA VAL A 315 -7.11 9.94 -7.59
C VAL A 315 -8.04 9.01 -6.79
N PHE A 316 -8.02 7.72 -7.10
CA PHE A 316 -8.82 6.72 -6.41
C PHE A 316 -8.43 6.60 -4.93
N ARG A 317 -7.12 6.51 -4.61
CA ARG A 317 -6.62 6.48 -3.24
C ARG A 317 -7.06 7.72 -2.43
N ARG A 318 -6.89 8.91 -2.98
CA ARG A 318 -7.32 10.16 -2.34
C ARG A 318 -8.83 10.18 -2.09
N SER A 319 -9.61 9.60 -2.99
CA SER A 319 -11.07 9.49 -2.81
C SER A 319 -11.44 8.54 -1.68
N LEU A 320 -10.71 7.43 -1.51
CA LEU A 320 -10.89 6.50 -0.40
C LEU A 320 -10.60 7.18 0.93
N LEU A 321 -9.54 7.95 1.00
CA LEU A 321 -9.10 8.60 2.24
C LEU A 321 -9.91 9.86 2.57
N ARG A 322 -10.46 10.57 1.58
CA ARG A 322 -11.26 11.81 1.72
C ARG A 322 -10.85 12.58 2.95
N ARG A 323 -10.07 13.62 2.85
CA ARG A 323 -9.56 14.49 3.95
C ARG A 323 -9.90 13.98 5.36
N GLY A 324 -9.22 12.91 5.78
CA GLY A 324 -9.15 12.55 7.19
C GLY A 324 -8.42 13.64 7.96
N PRO A 325 -8.39 13.61 9.28
CA PRO A 325 -7.51 14.47 10.03
C PRO A 325 -6.09 14.21 9.50
N GLN A 326 -5.54 15.20 8.79
CA GLN A 326 -4.15 15.15 8.36
C GLN A 326 -3.32 15.07 9.63
N PRO A 327 -2.48 14.06 9.85
CA PRO A 327 -1.44 14.18 10.82
C PRO A 327 -0.63 15.42 10.40
N GLU A 328 -0.45 16.35 11.32
CA GLU A 328 0.40 17.52 11.11
C GLU A 328 1.64 17.08 10.35
N ALA A 329 2.00 17.81 9.30
CA ALA A 329 3.13 17.53 8.44
C ALA A 329 4.37 17.26 9.31
N ARG A 330 4.64 16.01 9.60
CA ARG A 330 5.76 15.60 10.43
C ARG A 330 7.01 15.75 9.59
N VAL A 331 7.83 16.70 9.99
CA VAL A 331 9.07 17.11 9.36
C VAL A 331 9.91 15.89 8.99
N TRP A 332 10.15 15.70 7.70
CA TRP A 332 10.90 14.63 7.02
C TRP A 332 12.25 14.26 7.67
N ILE A 333 12.87 15.21 8.38
CA ILE A 333 14.19 15.04 9.01
C ILE A 333 14.20 13.94 10.10
N LYS A 334 13.07 13.59 10.70
CA LYS A 334 12.99 12.51 11.72
C LYS A 334 12.88 11.10 11.13
N ARG A 335 12.52 10.94 9.87
CA ARG A 335 12.28 9.63 9.24
C ARG A 335 13.55 8.78 9.06
N TRP A 336 14.70 9.41 8.77
CA TRP A 336 15.97 8.71 8.56
C TRP A 336 16.66 8.24 9.84
N SER A 337 16.45 8.88 10.98
CA SER A 337 17.11 8.51 12.24
C SER A 337 16.51 7.27 12.90
N HIS A 338 15.34 6.79 12.44
CA HIS A 338 14.62 5.68 13.06
C HIS A 338 14.74 4.34 12.31
N THR A 339 15.34 4.30 11.11
CA THR A 339 15.41 3.10 10.27
C THR A 339 16.19 1.94 10.93
N HIS A 340 17.14 2.21 11.79
CA HIS A 340 17.88 1.16 12.51
C HIS A 340 17.11 0.47 13.64
N ARG A 341 15.98 1.04 14.10
CA ARG A 341 15.14 0.45 15.16
C ARG A 341 13.88 -0.26 14.65
N VAL A 342 13.62 -0.20 13.34
CA VAL A 342 12.40 -0.75 12.75
C VAL A 342 12.33 -2.27 12.86
N ALA A 343 13.47 -2.97 12.79
CA ALA A 343 13.51 -4.43 12.90
C ALA A 343 13.07 -4.95 14.28
N ASP A 344 13.39 -4.22 15.37
CA ASP A 344 12.99 -4.59 16.72
C ASP A 344 11.51 -4.26 17.02
N LYS A 345 10.97 -3.23 16.37
CA LYS A 345 9.57 -2.81 16.54
C LYS A 345 8.57 -3.65 15.73
N ARG A 346 8.99 -4.38 14.70
CA ARG A 346 8.15 -5.34 13.97
C ARG A 346 7.54 -6.42 14.86
N ARG A 347 8.11 -6.66 16.04
CA ARG A 347 7.60 -7.61 17.05
C ARG A 347 6.55 -7.01 17.98
N GLN A 348 6.34 -5.68 17.96
CA GLN A 348 5.29 -5.07 18.78
C GLN A 348 3.97 -5.15 18.03
N GLN A 349 3.08 -5.98 18.54
CA GLN A 349 1.72 -6.10 18.06
C GLN A 349 1.00 -4.76 18.18
N LEU A 350 0.52 -4.22 17.05
CA LEU A 350 -0.16 -2.93 17.01
C LEU A 350 -1.43 -2.97 17.88
N ILE A 351 -2.19 -4.05 17.78
CA ILE A 351 -3.43 -4.29 18.52
C ILE A 351 -3.61 -5.80 18.71
N HIS A 352 -4.29 -6.20 19.76
CA HIS A 352 -4.67 -7.60 20.00
C HIS A 352 -5.76 -8.06 19.03
N CYS A 353 -5.86 -9.39 18.77
CA CYS A 353 -6.87 -9.94 17.88
C CYS A 353 -8.29 -9.83 18.46
N VAL A 354 -9.30 -10.01 17.60
CA VAL A 354 -10.72 -9.89 17.98
C VAL A 354 -11.06 -10.79 19.16
N THR A 355 -10.59 -12.04 19.13
CA THR A 355 -10.86 -13.04 20.19
C THR A 355 -10.31 -12.57 21.54
N GLU A 356 -9.05 -12.11 21.59
CA GLU A 356 -8.43 -11.59 22.81
C GLU A 356 -9.13 -10.32 23.32
N LEU A 357 -9.43 -9.40 22.43
CA LEU A 357 -10.13 -8.14 22.79
C LEU A 357 -11.55 -8.41 23.33
N LYS A 358 -12.25 -9.39 22.77
CA LYS A 358 -13.56 -9.84 23.25
C LYS A 358 -13.47 -10.43 24.65
N GLU A 359 -12.44 -11.26 24.92
CA GLU A 359 -12.18 -11.82 26.24
C GLU A 359 -11.88 -10.74 27.29
N ALA A 360 -11.24 -9.63 26.88
CA ALA A 360 -11.05 -8.47 27.74
C ALA A 360 -12.29 -7.59 27.90
N GLY A 361 -13.43 -7.98 27.31
CA GLY A 361 -14.71 -7.27 27.43
C GLY A 361 -14.93 -6.15 26.42
N ILE A 362 -14.05 -6.01 25.43
CA ILE A 362 -14.24 -5.03 24.35
C ILE A 362 -15.36 -5.50 23.42
N LYS A 363 -16.26 -4.58 23.09
CA LYS A 363 -17.40 -4.84 22.22
C LYS A 363 -17.14 -4.24 20.85
N PHE A 364 -17.46 -4.98 19.79
CA PHE A 364 -17.37 -4.53 18.42
C PHE A 364 -18.74 -4.07 17.92
N LYS A 365 -18.80 -2.94 17.25
CA LYS A 365 -20.03 -2.43 16.66
C LYS A 365 -19.77 -1.83 15.28
N LYS A 366 -20.70 -2.08 14.35
CA LYS A 366 -20.70 -1.42 13.04
C LYS A 366 -20.88 0.08 13.21
N ARG A 367 -20.05 0.87 12.52
CA ARG A 367 -20.17 2.32 12.42
C ARG A 367 -20.79 2.70 11.08
N LYS A 368 -21.80 3.54 11.09
CA LYS A 368 -22.39 4.12 9.88
C LYS A 368 -21.54 5.31 9.45
N THR A 369 -20.71 5.12 8.44
CA THR A 369 -19.87 6.16 7.82
C THR A 369 -19.46 5.69 6.43
N ASP A 370 -19.25 6.63 5.52
CA ASP A 370 -18.75 6.41 4.17
C ASP A 370 -17.19 6.27 4.11
N ARG A 371 -16.53 6.30 5.26
CA ARG A 371 -15.07 6.27 5.40
C ARG A 371 -14.63 4.98 6.06
N PHE A 372 -14.21 3.98 5.26
CA PHE A 372 -13.85 2.65 5.75
C PHE A 372 -12.72 2.67 6.80
N TRP A 373 -11.83 3.67 6.74
CA TRP A 373 -10.70 3.84 7.65
C TRP A 373 -11.07 4.51 8.99
N ASN A 374 -12.28 5.05 9.14
CA ASN A 374 -12.67 5.84 10.32
C ASN A 374 -13.11 4.95 11.49
N ILE A 375 -12.14 4.34 12.14
CA ILE A 375 -12.31 3.49 13.32
C ILE A 375 -12.29 4.36 14.58
N THR A 376 -13.12 4.05 15.58
CA THR A 376 -13.14 4.77 16.85
C THR A 376 -13.31 3.82 18.02
N PHE A 377 -12.64 4.15 19.13
CA PHE A 377 -12.74 3.43 20.38
C PHE A 377 -13.21 4.35 21.51
N LYS A 378 -14.25 3.97 22.23
CA LYS A 378 -14.76 4.70 23.39
C LYS A 378 -15.47 3.76 24.35
N ASP A 379 -15.20 3.87 25.64
CA ASP A 379 -15.90 3.14 26.73
C ASP A 379 -15.96 1.63 26.50
N GLY A 380 -14.85 1.03 26.07
CA GLY A 380 -14.76 -0.42 25.77
C GLY A 380 -15.50 -0.85 24.52
N VAL A 381 -15.91 0.09 23.66
CA VAL A 381 -16.59 -0.21 22.38
C VAL A 381 -15.73 0.25 21.21
N LEU A 382 -15.26 -0.71 20.41
CA LEU A 382 -14.58 -0.46 19.14
C LEU A 382 -15.64 -0.39 18.03
N LYS A 383 -15.76 0.78 17.41
CA LYS A 383 -16.70 1.02 16.30
C LYS A 383 -15.93 1.07 15.00
N MET A 384 -16.26 0.18 14.08
CA MET A 384 -15.61 0.02 12.78
C MET A 384 -16.64 0.18 11.66
N PRO A 385 -16.26 0.88 10.56
CA PRO A 385 -17.07 0.90 9.35
C PRO A 385 -17.15 -0.49 8.74
N ARG A 386 -18.14 -0.68 7.87
CA ARG A 386 -18.27 -1.91 7.09
C ARG A 386 -17.18 -1.97 6.03
N LEU A 387 -16.52 -3.11 5.91
CA LEU A 387 -15.59 -3.45 4.86
C LEU A 387 -16.20 -4.55 3.98
N LEU A 388 -16.26 -4.31 2.68
CA LEU A 388 -16.71 -5.26 1.68
C LEU A 388 -15.48 -5.91 1.02
N ILE A 389 -15.42 -7.24 1.03
CA ILE A 389 -14.30 -8.03 0.49
C ILE A 389 -14.81 -8.91 -0.66
N HIS A 390 -14.16 -8.82 -1.80
CA HIS A 390 -14.43 -9.62 -3.00
C HIS A 390 -13.12 -10.00 -3.71
N ASP A 391 -13.17 -10.78 -4.77
CA ASP A 391 -12.00 -11.28 -5.49
C ASP A 391 -11.00 -10.18 -5.93
N GLY A 392 -11.51 -8.99 -6.25
CA GLY A 392 -10.68 -7.84 -6.64
C GLY A 392 -9.99 -7.12 -5.47
N THR A 393 -10.41 -7.38 -4.22
CA THR A 393 -9.92 -6.66 -3.04
C THR A 393 -8.42 -6.85 -2.82
N LYS A 394 -7.90 -8.06 -3.07
CA LYS A 394 -6.46 -8.36 -2.98
C LYS A 394 -5.64 -7.46 -3.91
N SER A 395 -5.99 -7.44 -5.20
CA SER A 395 -5.28 -6.62 -6.19
C SER A 395 -5.38 -5.13 -5.87
N LEU A 396 -6.54 -4.66 -5.42
CA LEU A 396 -6.75 -3.28 -5.02
C LEU A 396 -5.80 -2.86 -3.89
N PHE A 397 -5.82 -3.56 -2.76
CA PHE A 397 -4.99 -3.19 -1.62
C PHE A 397 -3.49 -3.36 -1.89
N LEU A 398 -3.07 -4.43 -2.58
CA LEU A 398 -1.66 -4.62 -2.94
C LEU A 398 -1.11 -3.47 -3.79
N ASN A 399 -1.87 -2.98 -4.78
CA ASN A 399 -1.44 -1.86 -5.61
C ASN A 399 -1.46 -0.52 -4.85
N LEU A 400 -2.40 -0.31 -3.95
CA LEU A 400 -2.42 0.86 -3.07
C LEU A 400 -1.25 0.87 -2.09
N ILE A 401 -0.94 -0.28 -1.48
CA ILE A 401 0.22 -0.46 -0.60
C ILE A 401 1.51 -0.23 -1.38
N ALA A 402 1.67 -0.86 -2.55
CA ALA A 402 2.84 -0.67 -3.40
C ALA A 402 3.05 0.81 -3.76
N TYR A 403 1.97 1.53 -4.08
CA TYR A 403 2.02 2.96 -4.34
C TYR A 403 2.50 3.76 -3.12
N GLU A 404 1.96 3.48 -1.91
CA GLU A 404 2.39 4.13 -0.67
C GLU A 404 3.84 3.81 -0.29
N GLN A 405 4.33 2.61 -0.63
CA GLN A 405 5.71 2.21 -0.38
C GLN A 405 6.71 2.87 -1.35
N CYS A 406 6.31 3.10 -2.59
CA CYS A 406 7.17 3.69 -3.62
C CYS A 406 7.17 5.23 -3.60
N HIS A 407 6.04 5.86 -3.28
CA HIS A 407 5.88 7.32 -3.36
C HIS A 407 6.21 8.00 -2.02
N LEU A 408 7.34 8.69 -1.96
CA LEU A 408 7.87 9.29 -0.72
C LEU A 408 6.94 10.32 -0.08
N ASP A 409 6.23 11.12 -0.87
CA ASP A 409 5.33 12.17 -0.37
C ASP A 409 3.93 11.64 0.01
N CYS A 410 3.73 10.33 -0.12
CA CYS A 410 2.48 9.69 0.19
C CYS A 410 2.41 9.28 1.65
N SER A 411 1.31 9.60 2.33
CA SER A 411 1.05 9.04 3.65
C SER A 411 0.76 7.53 3.55
N ASN A 412 1.14 6.77 4.56
CA ASN A 412 0.94 5.31 4.61
C ASN A 412 -0.42 4.92 5.23
N ASP A 413 -1.50 5.64 4.90
CA ASP A 413 -2.80 5.48 5.56
C ASP A 413 -3.48 4.16 5.22
N ILE A 414 -3.43 3.72 3.95
CA ILE A 414 -3.97 2.43 3.52
C ILE A 414 -3.15 1.28 4.15
N THR A 415 -1.83 1.41 4.11
CA THR A 415 -0.90 0.45 4.73
C THR A 415 -1.18 0.32 6.23
N SER A 416 -1.36 1.44 6.92
CA SER A 416 -1.73 1.48 8.35
C SER A 416 -3.04 0.76 8.64
N TYR A 417 -4.05 0.96 7.80
CA TYR A 417 -5.35 0.30 7.93
C TYR A 417 -5.24 -1.22 7.72
N VAL A 418 -4.53 -1.63 6.68
CA VAL A 418 -4.39 -3.06 6.34
C VAL A 418 -3.62 -3.80 7.43
N ILE A 419 -2.52 -3.23 7.94
CA ILE A 419 -1.76 -3.81 9.06
C ILE A 419 -2.58 -3.86 10.35
N PHE A 420 -3.40 -2.83 10.61
CA PHE A 420 -4.33 -2.85 11.75
C PHE A 420 -5.33 -4.00 11.62
N MET A 421 -5.89 -4.22 10.44
CA MET A 421 -6.83 -5.31 10.18
C MET A 421 -6.16 -6.68 10.26
N ASP A 422 -4.93 -6.83 9.79
CA ASP A 422 -4.14 -8.05 9.89
C ASP A 422 -3.90 -8.45 11.35
N ASN A 423 -3.50 -7.50 12.20
CA ASN A 423 -3.33 -7.76 13.63
C ASN A 423 -4.66 -8.12 14.32
N LEU A 424 -5.76 -7.51 13.88
CA LEU A 424 -7.09 -7.75 14.44
C LEU A 424 -7.64 -9.13 14.04
N ILE A 425 -7.31 -9.61 12.83
CA ILE A 425 -7.79 -10.85 12.23
C ILE A 425 -6.68 -11.90 12.23
N ASN A 426 -6.59 -12.67 13.29
CA ASN A 426 -5.58 -13.73 13.42
C ASN A 426 -6.12 -15.13 13.04
N SER A 427 -7.45 -15.29 12.99
CA SER A 427 -8.09 -16.57 12.76
C SER A 427 -9.41 -16.44 11.99
N PRO A 428 -9.91 -17.53 11.37
CA PRO A 428 -11.25 -17.53 10.78
C PRO A 428 -12.36 -17.18 11.80
N ALA A 429 -12.18 -17.52 13.07
CA ALA A 429 -13.13 -17.19 14.12
C ALA A 429 -13.26 -15.68 14.35
N ASP A 430 -12.16 -14.93 14.20
CA ASP A 430 -12.16 -13.46 14.27
C ASP A 430 -12.95 -12.86 13.11
N VAL A 431 -12.78 -13.41 11.90
CA VAL A 431 -13.54 -13.01 10.71
C VAL A 431 -15.03 -13.27 10.92
N GLY A 432 -15.40 -14.49 11.33
CA GLY A 432 -16.80 -14.87 11.59
C GLY A 432 -17.46 -13.98 12.64
N TYR A 433 -16.73 -13.57 13.67
CA TYR A 433 -17.22 -12.64 14.68
C TYR A 433 -17.47 -11.23 14.09
N LEU A 434 -16.54 -10.70 13.30
CA LEU A 434 -16.70 -9.40 12.63
C LEU A 434 -17.80 -9.43 11.58
N HIS A 435 -17.96 -10.55 10.87
CA HIS A 435 -19.05 -10.79 9.92
C HIS A 435 -20.42 -10.77 10.64
N TYR A 436 -20.56 -11.50 11.73
CA TYR A 436 -21.78 -11.52 12.52
C TYR A 436 -22.20 -10.13 13.00
N HIS A 437 -21.24 -9.25 13.31
CA HIS A 437 -21.50 -7.87 13.70
C HIS A 437 -21.65 -6.90 12.52
N GLY A 438 -21.62 -7.39 11.27
CA GLY A 438 -21.77 -6.62 10.04
C GLY A 438 -20.63 -5.63 9.78
N ILE A 439 -19.44 -5.89 10.35
CA ILE A 439 -18.24 -5.08 10.15
C ILE A 439 -17.50 -5.57 8.90
N ILE A 440 -17.38 -6.88 8.71
CA ILE A 440 -16.89 -7.48 7.46
C ILE A 440 -18.06 -8.11 6.73
N GLU A 441 -18.12 -7.90 5.44
CA GLU A 441 -18.92 -8.69 4.50
C GLU A 441 -18.02 -9.15 3.38
N HIS A 442 -18.06 -10.44 3.06
CA HIS A 442 -17.18 -10.99 2.03
C HIS A 442 -17.94 -11.94 1.10
N TRP A 443 -17.44 -12.02 -0.13
CA TRP A 443 -17.91 -12.93 -1.17
C TRP A 443 -16.88 -14.00 -1.51
N LEU A 444 -15.84 -14.15 -0.67
CA LEU A 444 -14.87 -15.24 -0.76
C LEU A 444 -15.50 -16.54 -0.25
N GLY A 445 -14.88 -17.67 -0.57
CA GLY A 445 -15.42 -18.99 -0.27
C GLY A 445 -15.52 -19.33 1.21
N SER A 446 -14.68 -18.71 2.07
CA SER A 446 -14.65 -18.98 3.50
C SER A 446 -14.04 -17.83 4.32
N ASP A 447 -14.34 -17.80 5.63
CA ASP A 447 -13.70 -16.89 6.59
C ASP A 447 -12.17 -17.10 6.66
N ALA A 448 -11.69 -18.32 6.39
CA ALA A 448 -10.27 -18.64 6.35
C ALA A 448 -9.55 -17.93 5.19
N GLU A 449 -10.19 -17.81 4.03
CA GLU A 449 -9.65 -17.07 2.89
C GLU A 449 -9.53 -15.57 3.18
N VAL A 450 -10.45 -15.03 3.97
CA VAL A 450 -10.38 -13.61 4.40
C VAL A 450 -9.20 -13.40 5.35
N ALA A 451 -8.98 -14.29 6.31
CA ALA A 451 -7.83 -14.21 7.20
C ALA A 451 -6.50 -14.33 6.44
N ASP A 452 -6.41 -15.30 5.51
CA ASP A 452 -5.26 -15.48 4.63
C ASP A 452 -5.01 -14.28 3.71
N LEU A 453 -6.07 -13.60 3.26
CA LEU A 453 -5.97 -12.37 2.47
C LEU A 453 -5.20 -11.29 3.24
N PHE A 454 -5.57 -10.98 4.49
CA PHE A 454 -4.90 -9.93 5.27
C PHE A 454 -3.45 -10.30 5.57
N ASN A 455 -3.16 -11.55 5.93
CA ASN A 455 -1.79 -12.03 6.11
C ASN A 455 -0.93 -11.83 4.84
N LYS A 456 -1.48 -12.12 3.65
CA LYS A 456 -0.77 -11.93 2.37
C LYS A 456 -0.58 -10.45 2.01
N LEU A 457 -1.50 -9.58 2.39
CA LEU A 457 -1.40 -8.14 2.14
C LEU A 457 -0.27 -7.48 2.95
N CYS A 458 0.10 -8.05 4.08
CA CYS A 458 1.11 -7.50 5.00
C CYS A 458 2.53 -8.07 4.80
N GLN A 459 2.69 -9.04 3.88
CA GLN A 459 4.00 -9.66 3.63
C GLN A 459 4.99 -8.64 3.04
N GLU A 460 6.21 -8.59 3.57
CA GLU A 460 7.32 -7.73 3.14
C GLU A 460 7.01 -6.21 3.12
N VAL A 461 5.92 -5.78 3.76
CA VAL A 461 5.55 -4.36 3.85
C VAL A 461 6.39 -3.66 4.92
N VAL A 462 7.06 -2.57 4.55
CA VAL A 462 7.81 -1.73 5.50
C VAL A 462 6.84 -0.76 6.19
N PHE A 463 6.78 -0.82 7.51
CA PHE A 463 5.84 -0.03 8.29
C PHE A 463 6.45 0.45 9.61
N ASP A 464 6.24 1.72 9.95
CA ASP A 464 6.54 2.27 11.29
C ASP A 464 5.22 2.53 12.03
N ILE A 465 5.05 1.87 13.16
CA ILE A 465 3.86 2.00 14.02
C ILE A 465 3.64 3.45 14.45
N ASN A 466 4.70 4.22 14.66
CA ASN A 466 4.58 5.61 15.10
C ASN A 466 4.06 6.55 14.01
N ASP A 467 4.19 6.18 12.74
CA ASP A 467 3.67 6.94 11.60
C ASP A 467 2.22 6.56 11.26
N SER A 468 1.64 5.58 11.96
CA SER A 468 0.26 5.18 11.76
C SER A 468 -0.72 6.18 12.37
N TYR A 469 -1.74 6.57 11.59
CA TYR A 469 -2.86 7.36 12.12
C TYR A 469 -3.70 6.57 13.15
N LEU A 470 -3.60 5.23 13.16
CA LEU A 470 -4.27 4.34 14.10
C LEU A 470 -3.47 4.10 15.39
N SER A 471 -2.23 4.57 15.49
CA SER A 471 -1.40 4.38 16.68
C SER A 471 -2.07 4.89 17.96
N PRO A 472 -2.63 6.10 18.03
CA PRO A 472 -3.31 6.58 19.25
C PRO A 472 -4.54 5.74 19.63
N LEU A 473 -5.27 5.23 18.61
CA LEU A 473 -6.42 4.34 18.84
C LEU A 473 -5.97 3.00 19.39
N SER A 474 -4.91 2.42 18.81
CA SER A 474 -4.34 1.14 19.25
C SER A 474 -3.81 1.22 20.67
N GLU A 475 -3.14 2.32 21.03
CA GLU A 475 -2.71 2.57 22.41
C GLU A 475 -3.89 2.64 23.39
N ALA A 476 -4.98 3.32 23.01
CA ALA A 476 -6.16 3.41 23.85
C ALA A 476 -6.84 2.04 24.06
N VAL A 477 -6.92 1.23 23.00
CA VAL A 477 -7.46 -0.14 23.06
C VAL A 477 -6.58 -1.03 23.91
N ASN A 478 -5.25 -1.02 23.69
CA ASN A 478 -4.31 -1.84 24.45
C ASN A 478 -4.24 -1.43 25.93
N ARG A 479 -4.37 -0.14 26.24
CA ARG A 479 -4.48 0.35 27.63
C ARG A 479 -5.74 -0.20 28.29
N TYR A 480 -6.86 -0.23 27.61
CA TYR A 480 -8.10 -0.81 28.12
C TYR A 480 -7.96 -2.34 28.31
N TYR A 481 -7.37 -3.02 27.33
CA TYR A 481 -7.08 -4.46 27.39
C TYR A 481 -6.21 -4.81 28.60
N ASN A 482 -5.13 -4.08 28.85
CA ASN A 482 -4.18 -4.33 29.93
C ASN A 482 -4.72 -3.96 31.33
N HIS A 483 -5.89 -3.34 31.42
CA HIS A 483 -6.47 -2.99 32.73
C HIS A 483 -7.01 -4.25 33.40
N ARG A 484 -6.34 -4.71 34.47
CA ARG A 484 -6.64 -5.98 35.19
C ARG A 484 -8.11 -6.18 35.55
N TRP A 485 -8.83 -5.10 35.88
CA TRP A 485 -10.26 -5.15 36.21
C TRP A 485 -11.14 -5.60 35.03
N ASN A 486 -10.82 -5.16 33.82
CA ASN A 486 -11.57 -5.52 32.62
C ASN A 486 -11.40 -7.01 32.28
N THR A 487 -10.17 -7.51 32.34
CA THR A 487 -9.86 -8.94 32.13
C THR A 487 -10.57 -9.82 33.17
N TRP A 488 -10.56 -9.40 34.44
CA TRP A 488 -11.22 -10.11 35.52
C TRP A 488 -12.75 -10.13 35.39
N SER A 489 -13.33 -8.98 35.06
CA SER A 489 -14.77 -8.82 34.84
C SER A 489 -15.25 -9.62 33.62
N ALA A 490 -14.49 -9.63 32.52
CA ALA A 490 -14.79 -10.41 31.33
C ALA A 490 -14.70 -11.93 31.59
N SER A 491 -13.63 -12.38 32.29
CA SER A 491 -13.47 -13.77 32.67
C SER A 491 -14.58 -14.26 33.62
N LEU A 492 -14.95 -13.43 34.60
CA LEU A 492 -16.07 -13.71 35.49
C LEU A 492 -17.40 -13.86 34.73
N ARG A 493 -17.62 -12.96 33.78
CA ARG A 493 -18.84 -12.95 32.95
C ARG A 493 -18.89 -14.15 32.00
N HIS A 494 -17.77 -14.51 31.38
CA HIS A 494 -17.68 -15.65 30.47
C HIS A 494 -17.80 -16.99 31.19
N ASN A 495 -17.09 -17.17 32.32
CA ASN A 495 -17.01 -18.45 32.99
C ASN A 495 -18.17 -18.72 33.94
N TYR A 496 -18.73 -17.68 34.57
CA TYR A 496 -19.76 -17.84 35.60
C TYR A 496 -21.15 -17.35 35.19
N PHE A 497 -21.27 -16.39 34.28
CA PHE A 497 -22.57 -15.81 33.91
C PHE A 497 -23.04 -16.16 32.47
N HIS A 498 -22.34 -17.07 31.77
CA HIS A 498 -22.77 -17.53 30.46
C HIS A 498 -23.85 -18.61 30.52
N ASN A 499 -23.89 -19.37 31.62
CA ASN A 499 -24.88 -20.43 31.83
C ASN A 499 -25.97 -19.95 32.82
N PRO A 500 -27.28 -19.99 32.48
CA PRO A 500 -28.38 -19.60 33.38
C PRO A 500 -28.33 -20.38 34.72
N TRP A 501 -27.95 -21.65 34.68
CA TRP A 501 -27.83 -22.47 35.87
C TRP A 501 -26.69 -22.03 36.81
N ALA A 502 -25.59 -21.53 36.27
CA ALA A 502 -24.50 -20.98 37.06
C ALA A 502 -24.91 -19.69 37.78
N ILE A 503 -25.72 -18.87 37.13
CA ILE A 503 -26.29 -17.63 37.69
C ILE A 503 -27.21 -17.99 38.87
N ILE A 504 -28.12 -18.93 38.67
CA ILE A 504 -29.05 -19.40 39.73
C ILE A 504 -28.27 -19.99 40.91
N SER A 505 -27.28 -20.84 40.66
CA SER A 505 -26.43 -21.43 41.69
C SER A 505 -25.64 -20.39 42.49
N PHE A 506 -25.14 -19.33 41.81
CA PHE A 506 -24.43 -18.24 42.47
C PHE A 506 -25.36 -17.47 43.42
N PHE A 507 -26.58 -17.09 42.96
CA PHE A 507 -27.54 -16.38 43.81
C PHE A 507 -28.04 -17.28 44.96
N ALA A 508 -28.24 -18.58 44.72
CA ALA A 508 -28.59 -19.53 45.77
C ALA A 508 -27.48 -19.65 46.85
N ALA A 509 -26.21 -19.70 46.42
CA ALA A 509 -25.07 -19.73 47.36
C ALA A 509 -24.97 -18.43 48.18
N VAL A 510 -25.15 -17.26 47.55
CA VAL A 510 -25.17 -15.97 48.25
C VAL A 510 -26.31 -15.91 49.27
N LEU A 511 -27.54 -16.37 48.90
CA LEU A 511 -28.67 -16.41 49.78
C LEU A 511 -28.44 -17.31 50.97
N LEU A 512 -27.88 -18.52 50.74
CA LEU A 512 -27.49 -19.44 51.81
C LEU A 512 -26.44 -18.84 52.77
N LEU A 513 -25.44 -18.13 52.23
CA LEU A 513 -24.45 -17.41 53.03
C LEU A 513 -25.06 -16.33 53.91
N LEU A 514 -26.02 -15.57 53.37
CA LEU A 514 -26.74 -14.54 54.14
C LEU A 514 -27.61 -15.18 55.25
N LEU A 515 -28.32 -16.25 54.94
CA LEU A 515 -29.15 -16.97 55.92
C LEU A 515 -28.28 -17.60 57.02
N THR A 516 -27.19 -18.25 56.66
CA THR A 516 -26.24 -18.84 57.67
C THR A 516 -25.60 -17.76 58.53
N SER A 517 -25.24 -16.60 57.94
CA SER A 517 -24.69 -15.46 58.68
C SER A 517 -25.75 -14.90 59.68
N ALA A 518 -26.99 -14.73 59.22
CA ALA A 518 -28.09 -14.28 60.08
C ALA A 518 -28.36 -15.30 61.20
N GLN A 519 -28.42 -16.59 60.87
CA GLN A 519 -28.60 -17.65 61.87
C GLN A 519 -27.47 -17.66 62.92
N THR A 520 -26.21 -17.52 62.47
CA THR A 520 -25.06 -17.42 63.37
C THR A 520 -25.15 -16.20 64.26
N TYR A 521 -25.56 -15.02 63.68
CA TYR A 521 -25.76 -13.80 64.45
C TYR A 521 -26.79 -13.97 65.52
N TYR A 522 -28.00 -14.50 65.21
CA TYR A 522 -29.05 -14.72 66.19
C TYR A 522 -28.69 -15.77 67.25
N ASN A 523 -27.96 -16.82 66.88
CA ASN A 523 -27.48 -17.81 67.86
C ASN A 523 -26.50 -17.18 68.84
N VAL A 524 -25.53 -16.40 68.35
CA VAL A 524 -24.56 -15.69 69.20
C VAL A 524 -25.25 -14.64 70.06
N TYR A 525 -26.19 -13.86 69.46
CA TYR A 525 -26.96 -12.86 70.19
C TYR A 525 -27.82 -13.47 71.28
N GLY A 526 -28.53 -14.60 71.04
CA GLY A 526 -29.30 -15.35 72.01
C GLY A 526 -28.46 -15.95 73.14
N TYR A 527 -27.20 -16.33 72.86
CA TYR A 527 -26.28 -16.81 73.90
C TYR A 527 -25.83 -15.68 74.84
N TYR A 528 -25.59 -14.48 74.37
CA TYR A 528 -25.15 -13.34 75.17
C TYR A 528 -26.32 -12.55 75.83
N ARG A 529 -27.56 -12.66 75.30
CA ARG A 529 -28.76 -12.07 75.91
C ARG A 529 -29.87 -13.11 75.94
N PRO A 530 -29.81 -14.05 76.94
CA PRO A 530 -30.94 -14.96 77.13
C PRO A 530 -32.19 -14.16 77.47
N ALA A 531 -33.29 -14.44 76.78
CA ALA A 531 -34.57 -13.85 77.12
C ALA A 531 -34.93 -14.10 78.56
N GLN A 532 -35.16 -13.02 79.34
CA GLN A 532 -35.69 -13.11 80.69
C GLN A 532 -37.11 -13.68 80.70
#